data_7adcd501ef42956c688b4a60a63e41b2
#
_entry.id   7adcd501ef42956c688b4a60a63e41b2
#
_cell.length_a   1.000
_cell.length_b   1.000
_cell.length_c   1.000
_cell.angle_alpha   90.00
_cell.angle_beta   90.00
_cell.angle_gamma   90.00
#
_symmetry.space_group_name_H-M   'P 1'
#
loop_
_entity.id
_entity.type
_entity.pdbx_description
1 polymer ?
#
loop_
_entity_poly.entity_id
_entity_poly.type
_entity_poly.pdbx_seq_one_letter_code
_entity_poly.pdbx_strand_id
1 'polypeptide(L)'
;MVWWWWILPAASALLGAIVLLRGLGALFGGRFVGGLFGSAVGGAFLAIGAVVALAGLDVQTYQRLTYERPVATIETRQLGPQLFEATLTQPPSPTEPAGKTARYQIHGDQWRIEARVLKWKPWANVLGLDSQYRLDRLSGRYESTQDELNAPRSVYPLGPEPGNVDMWAMARKSKRLAPMVDSLYGGGAFMPMANGAKYEVWLTQNGLIARPTNPAAMEAGGAGWN
;
A
#
# COMPACT_ATOMS: atom_id res chain seq x y z
N MET A 1 -9.22 1.57 10.53
CA MET A 1 -9.84 1.43 11.87
C MET A 1 -10.50 2.74 12.25
N VAL A 2 -11.69 2.71 12.83
CA VAL A 2 -12.42 3.94 13.18
C VAL A 2 -11.82 4.51 14.47
N TRP A 3 -11.60 5.83 14.53
CA TRP A 3 -10.93 6.53 15.64
C TRP A 3 -11.55 6.26 17.02
N TRP A 4 -12.86 5.95 17.09
CA TRP A 4 -13.57 5.64 18.33
C TRP A 4 -13.10 4.36 19.03
N TRP A 5 -12.40 3.44 18.35
CA TRP A 5 -11.82 2.25 18.96
C TRP A 5 -10.83 2.57 20.09
N TRP A 6 -10.13 3.70 19.96
CA TRP A 6 -9.15 4.15 20.96
C TRP A 6 -9.75 4.73 22.22
N ILE A 7 -11.08 5.03 22.25
CA ILE A 7 -11.77 5.56 23.41
C ILE A 7 -11.77 4.55 24.56
N LEU A 8 -12.02 3.26 24.30
CA LEU A 8 -12.05 2.22 25.32
C LEU A 8 -10.70 2.04 26.05
N PRO A 9 -9.57 1.79 25.37
CA PRO A 9 -8.29 1.67 26.04
C PRO A 9 -7.87 2.97 26.73
N ALA A 10 -8.15 4.13 26.14
CA ALA A 10 -7.84 5.42 26.77
C ALA A 10 -8.66 5.66 28.04
N ALA A 11 -9.96 5.37 28.02
CA ALA A 11 -10.82 5.48 29.20
C ALA A 11 -10.40 4.50 30.31
N SER A 12 -10.10 3.24 29.94
CA SER A 12 -9.61 2.24 30.88
C SER A 12 -8.27 2.65 31.51
N ALA A 13 -7.35 3.18 30.70
CA ALA A 13 -6.05 3.66 31.19
C ALA A 13 -6.21 4.86 32.15
N LEU A 14 -7.09 5.82 31.82
CA LEU A 14 -7.36 6.99 32.66
C LEU A 14 -7.96 6.59 33.98
N LEU A 15 -9.02 5.77 33.99
CA LEU A 15 -9.65 5.24 35.17
C LEU A 15 -8.68 4.43 36.03
N GLY A 16 -7.92 3.54 35.37
CA GLY A 16 -6.90 2.71 36.03
C GLY A 16 -5.84 3.58 36.74
N ALA A 17 -5.34 4.62 36.06
CA ALA A 17 -4.37 5.54 36.65
C ALA A 17 -4.93 6.29 37.86
N ILE A 18 -6.15 6.82 37.77
CA ILE A 18 -6.80 7.52 38.89
C ILE A 18 -6.97 6.61 40.09
N VAL A 19 -7.51 5.40 39.89
CA VAL A 19 -7.75 4.43 40.96
C VAL A 19 -6.42 3.94 41.57
N LEU A 20 -5.41 3.66 40.73
CA LEU A 20 -4.08 3.25 41.15
C LEU A 20 -3.42 4.32 42.03
N LEU A 21 -3.40 5.57 41.57
CA LEU A 21 -2.79 6.68 42.32
C LEU A 21 -3.49 6.93 43.67
N ARG A 22 -4.84 6.82 43.72
CA ARG A 22 -5.60 6.91 44.97
C ARG A 22 -5.30 5.72 45.88
N GLY A 23 -5.17 4.50 45.34
CA GLY A 23 -4.82 3.32 46.11
C GLY A 23 -3.42 3.44 46.73
N LEU A 24 -2.43 3.85 45.93
CA LEU A 24 -1.07 4.11 46.41
C LEU A 24 -1.06 5.22 47.49
N GLY A 25 -1.78 6.32 47.29
CA GLY A 25 -1.91 7.39 48.30
C GLY A 25 -2.51 6.89 49.59
N ALA A 26 -3.51 5.98 49.56
CA ALA A 26 -4.10 5.36 50.75
C ALA A 26 -3.12 4.45 51.51
N LEU A 27 -2.23 3.73 50.77
CA LEU A 27 -1.16 2.94 51.39
C LEU A 27 -0.19 3.81 52.21
N PHE A 28 0.26 4.92 51.61
CA PHE A 28 1.14 5.90 52.33
C PHE A 28 0.42 6.63 53.44
N GLY A 29 -0.92 6.72 53.39
CA GLY A 29 -1.76 7.30 54.46
C GLY A 29 -2.13 6.31 55.55
N GLY A 30 -1.53 5.10 55.61
CA GLY A 30 -1.76 4.11 56.66
C GLY A 30 -3.02 3.25 56.52
N ARG A 31 -3.75 3.38 55.38
CA ARG A 31 -4.96 2.59 55.06
C ARG A 31 -4.62 1.38 54.20
N PHE A 32 -3.85 0.43 54.76
CA PHE A 32 -3.23 -0.66 53.98
C PHE A 32 -4.23 -1.52 53.20
N VAL A 33 -5.32 -1.99 53.79
CA VAL A 33 -6.28 -2.87 53.06
C VAL A 33 -6.97 -2.15 51.93
N GLY A 34 -7.46 -0.94 52.15
CA GLY A 34 -8.10 -0.14 51.11
C GLY A 34 -7.14 0.31 50.00
N GLY A 35 -5.89 0.63 50.41
CA GLY A 35 -4.84 1.00 49.45
C GLY A 35 -4.40 -0.16 48.56
N LEU A 36 -4.22 -1.35 49.15
CA LEU A 36 -3.85 -2.55 48.40
C LEU A 36 -4.93 -2.92 47.37
N PHE A 37 -6.20 -2.93 47.83
CA PHE A 37 -7.32 -3.24 46.94
C PHE A 37 -7.46 -2.21 45.81
N GLY A 38 -7.38 -0.90 46.14
CA GLY A 38 -7.41 0.16 45.14
C GLY A 38 -6.29 0.07 44.14
N SER A 39 -5.07 -0.23 44.60
CA SER A 39 -3.92 -0.41 43.69
C SER A 39 -4.08 -1.62 42.79
N ALA A 40 -4.59 -2.74 43.28
CA ALA A 40 -4.86 -3.94 42.51
C ALA A 40 -5.92 -3.69 41.42
N VAL A 41 -7.03 -3.04 41.78
CA VAL A 41 -8.11 -2.68 40.84
C VAL A 41 -7.61 -1.70 39.78
N GLY A 42 -6.89 -0.65 40.18
CA GLY A 42 -6.31 0.31 39.27
C GLY A 42 -5.30 -0.33 38.28
N GLY A 43 -4.47 -1.24 38.82
CA GLY A 43 -3.54 -2.03 37.98
C GLY A 43 -4.27 -2.93 37.00
N ALA A 44 -5.38 -3.57 37.41
CA ALA A 44 -6.18 -4.40 36.52
C ALA A 44 -6.78 -3.60 35.35
N PHE A 45 -7.33 -2.38 35.63
CA PHE A 45 -7.82 -1.50 34.58
C PHE A 45 -6.73 -1.06 33.61
N LEU A 46 -5.53 -0.77 34.09
CA LEU A 46 -4.37 -0.45 33.22
C LEU A 46 -3.97 -1.64 32.37
N ALA A 47 -3.94 -2.85 32.93
CA ALA A 47 -3.62 -4.07 32.21
C ALA A 47 -4.66 -4.36 31.11
N ILE A 48 -5.95 -4.25 31.42
CA ILE A 48 -7.04 -4.41 30.46
C ILE A 48 -6.91 -3.37 29.33
N GLY A 49 -6.69 -2.10 29.66
CA GLY A 49 -6.48 -1.03 28.68
C GLY A 49 -5.30 -1.31 27.75
N ALA A 50 -4.19 -1.79 28.31
CA ALA A 50 -3.00 -2.17 27.54
C ALA A 50 -3.27 -3.36 26.59
N VAL A 51 -3.93 -4.41 27.08
CA VAL A 51 -4.29 -5.58 26.25
C VAL A 51 -5.20 -5.17 25.09
N VAL A 52 -6.25 -4.36 25.36
CA VAL A 52 -7.16 -3.88 24.30
C VAL A 52 -6.43 -2.99 23.30
N ALA A 53 -5.53 -2.11 23.77
CA ALA A 53 -4.72 -1.26 22.90
C ALA A 53 -3.78 -2.11 22.01
N LEU A 54 -3.10 -3.10 22.57
CA LEU A 54 -2.23 -4.02 21.83
C LEU A 54 -3.00 -4.83 20.79
N ALA A 55 -4.17 -5.37 21.16
CA ALA A 55 -5.05 -6.07 20.21
C ALA A 55 -5.51 -5.15 19.08
N GLY A 56 -5.84 -3.87 19.39
CA GLY A 56 -6.17 -2.87 18.39
C GLY A 56 -5.03 -2.57 17.43
N LEU A 57 -3.79 -2.46 17.94
CA LEU A 57 -2.59 -2.29 17.12
C LEU A 57 -2.33 -3.49 16.22
N ASP A 58 -2.53 -4.71 16.73
CA ASP A 58 -2.36 -5.93 15.96
C ASP A 58 -3.37 -6.01 14.80
N VAL A 59 -4.65 -5.77 15.06
CA VAL A 59 -5.69 -5.71 14.01
C VAL A 59 -5.39 -4.62 12.99
N GLN A 60 -4.95 -3.44 13.41
CA GLN A 60 -4.57 -2.35 12.52
C GLN A 60 -3.37 -2.73 11.65
N THR A 61 -2.38 -3.38 12.23
CA THR A 61 -1.21 -3.87 11.51
C THR A 61 -1.62 -4.91 10.48
N TYR A 62 -2.47 -5.88 10.84
CA TYR A 62 -2.98 -6.89 9.92
C TYR A 62 -3.76 -6.29 8.74
N GLN A 63 -4.67 -5.34 9.00
CA GLN A 63 -5.41 -4.64 7.94
C GLN A 63 -4.50 -3.87 6.99
N ARG A 64 -3.43 -3.27 7.50
CA ARG A 64 -2.43 -2.58 6.68
C ARG A 64 -1.56 -3.55 5.89
N LEU A 65 -1.26 -4.74 6.45
CA LEU A 65 -0.49 -5.79 5.78
C LEU A 65 -1.25 -6.44 4.61
N THR A 66 -2.56 -6.45 4.64
CA THR A 66 -3.43 -7.01 3.59
C THR A 66 -4.02 -5.95 2.66
N TYR A 67 -3.68 -4.67 2.85
CA TYR A 67 -4.27 -3.60 2.08
C TYR A 67 -3.74 -3.59 0.66
N GLU A 68 -4.65 -3.80 -0.28
CA GLU A 68 -4.43 -3.65 -1.70
C GLU A 68 -5.21 -2.43 -2.20
N ARG A 69 -4.61 -1.67 -3.10
CA ARG A 69 -5.29 -0.53 -3.71
C ARG A 69 -5.16 -0.54 -5.23
N PRO A 70 -6.24 -0.22 -5.97
CA PRO A 70 -6.16 -0.07 -7.40
C PRO A 70 -5.28 1.14 -7.74
N VAL A 71 -4.39 0.96 -8.71
CA VAL A 71 -3.46 2.02 -9.16
C VAL A 71 -3.63 2.38 -10.61
N ALA A 72 -4.17 1.47 -11.42
CA ALA A 72 -4.47 1.73 -12.81
C ALA A 72 -5.44 0.67 -13.36
N THR A 73 -6.11 1.02 -14.46
CA THR A 73 -6.80 0.08 -15.34
C THR A 73 -6.14 0.17 -16.72
N ILE A 74 -5.90 -0.95 -17.37
CA ILE A 74 -5.35 -1.03 -18.73
C ILE A 74 -6.33 -1.78 -19.60
N GLU A 75 -6.74 -1.16 -20.70
CA GLU A 75 -7.56 -1.78 -21.74
C GLU A 75 -6.79 -1.79 -23.05
N THR A 76 -6.72 -2.93 -23.73
CA THR A 76 -5.93 -3.09 -24.96
C THR A 76 -6.82 -3.31 -26.17
N ARG A 77 -6.51 -2.63 -27.26
CA ARG A 77 -7.15 -2.77 -28.57
C ARG A 77 -6.09 -3.10 -29.62
N GLN A 78 -6.27 -4.16 -30.35
CA GLN A 78 -5.32 -4.56 -31.39
C GLN A 78 -5.39 -3.62 -32.58
N LEU A 79 -4.25 -3.13 -33.04
CA LEU A 79 -4.09 -2.30 -34.24
C LEU A 79 -3.43 -3.07 -35.39
N GLY A 80 -2.66 -4.10 -35.06
CA GLY A 80 -1.94 -4.94 -36.02
C GLY A 80 -1.24 -6.11 -35.32
N PRO A 81 -0.48 -6.92 -36.06
CA PRO A 81 0.34 -7.97 -35.44
C PRO A 81 1.31 -7.36 -34.42
N GLN A 82 1.30 -7.84 -33.18
CA GLN A 82 2.15 -7.36 -32.08
C GLN A 82 2.13 -5.83 -31.90
N LEU A 83 1.02 -5.16 -32.30
CA LEU A 83 0.81 -3.72 -32.13
C LEU A 83 -0.57 -3.48 -31.52
N PHE A 84 -0.61 -2.85 -30.35
CA PHE A 84 -1.82 -2.57 -29.59
C PHE A 84 -1.89 -1.11 -29.17
N GLU A 85 -3.09 -0.58 -29.08
CA GLU A 85 -3.38 0.66 -28.36
C GLU A 85 -3.78 0.27 -26.93
N ALA A 86 -3.01 0.71 -25.94
CA ALA A 86 -3.32 0.55 -24.54
C ALA A 86 -3.92 1.86 -23.99
N THR A 87 -5.13 1.81 -23.49
CA THR A 87 -5.76 2.90 -22.74
C THR A 87 -5.48 2.67 -21.25
N LEU A 88 -4.64 3.53 -20.68
CA LEU A 88 -4.29 3.53 -19.25
C LEU A 88 -5.15 4.55 -18.52
N THR A 89 -5.92 4.10 -17.54
CA THR A 89 -6.71 4.97 -16.65
C THR A 89 -6.17 4.86 -15.23
N GLN A 90 -5.76 5.98 -14.66
CA GLN A 90 -5.33 6.10 -13.27
C GLN A 90 -6.47 6.69 -12.42
N PRO A 91 -6.71 6.17 -11.20
CA PRO A 91 -7.75 6.68 -10.33
C PRO A 91 -7.44 8.12 -9.86
N PRO A 92 -8.43 8.84 -9.35
CA PRO A 92 -8.24 10.15 -8.72
C PRO A 92 -7.13 10.13 -7.67
N SER A 93 -6.32 11.17 -7.66
CA SER A 93 -5.25 11.39 -6.70
C SER A 93 -5.29 12.82 -6.14
N PRO A 94 -4.61 13.12 -5.02
CA PRO A 94 -4.54 14.50 -4.51
C PRO A 94 -3.99 15.52 -5.50
N THR A 95 -3.13 15.07 -6.42
CA THR A 95 -2.55 15.92 -7.48
C THR A 95 -3.40 15.96 -8.76
N GLU A 96 -4.25 14.96 -8.98
CA GLU A 96 -5.16 14.85 -10.14
C GLU A 96 -6.54 14.35 -9.69
N PRO A 97 -7.42 15.24 -9.21
CA PRO A 97 -8.73 14.87 -8.65
C PRO A 97 -9.69 14.20 -9.65
N ALA A 98 -9.52 14.46 -10.95
CA ALA A 98 -10.33 13.84 -12.01
C ALA A 98 -9.80 12.46 -12.45
N GLY A 99 -8.63 12.03 -11.93
CA GLY A 99 -7.88 10.91 -12.49
C GLY A 99 -7.24 11.27 -13.83
N LYS A 100 -6.49 10.34 -14.41
CA LYS A 100 -5.80 10.54 -15.69
C LYS A 100 -6.06 9.37 -16.62
N THR A 101 -6.50 9.66 -17.84
CA THR A 101 -6.62 8.66 -18.91
C THR A 101 -5.72 9.05 -20.08
N ALA A 102 -4.91 8.11 -20.54
CA ALA A 102 -4.02 8.32 -21.67
C ALA A 102 -3.96 7.07 -22.55
N ARG A 103 -3.67 7.25 -23.84
CA ARG A 103 -3.55 6.18 -24.82
C ARG A 103 -2.12 6.08 -25.31
N TYR A 104 -1.65 4.86 -25.43
CA TYR A 104 -0.28 4.53 -25.84
C TYR A 104 -0.28 3.42 -26.87
N GLN A 105 0.52 3.56 -27.92
CA GLN A 105 0.74 2.46 -28.86
C GLN A 105 1.89 1.58 -28.38
N ILE A 106 1.60 0.32 -28.13
CA ILE A 106 2.53 -0.63 -27.53
C ILE A 106 2.83 -1.73 -28.54
N HIS A 107 4.13 -1.92 -28.82
CA HIS A 107 4.64 -3.05 -29.58
C HIS A 107 4.99 -4.19 -28.64
N GLY A 108 4.60 -5.40 -28.98
CA GLY A 108 4.88 -6.63 -28.21
C GLY A 108 3.66 -7.52 -28.05
N ASP A 109 3.86 -8.61 -27.31
CA ASP A 109 2.83 -9.60 -26.97
C ASP A 109 2.19 -9.28 -25.61
N GLN A 110 2.93 -8.56 -24.74
CA GLN A 110 2.55 -8.22 -23.38
C GLN A 110 2.77 -6.73 -23.11
N TRP A 111 1.90 -6.12 -22.34
CA TRP A 111 2.20 -4.84 -21.72
C TRP A 111 2.93 -5.04 -20.38
N ARG A 112 3.79 -4.11 -20.01
CA ARG A 112 4.48 -4.07 -18.72
C ARG A 112 4.37 -2.68 -18.10
N ILE A 113 3.83 -2.59 -16.89
CA ILE A 113 3.78 -1.37 -16.07
C ILE A 113 4.75 -1.50 -14.91
N GLU A 114 5.51 -0.46 -14.65
CA GLU A 114 6.47 -0.42 -13.56
C GLU A 114 6.16 0.74 -12.62
N ALA A 115 6.41 0.53 -11.33
CA ALA A 115 6.29 1.54 -10.29
C ALA A 115 7.49 1.55 -9.37
N ARG A 116 7.76 2.71 -8.79
CA ARG A 116 8.67 2.88 -7.65
C ARG A 116 7.86 2.89 -6.37
N VAL A 117 8.27 2.11 -5.41
CA VAL A 117 7.58 1.95 -4.13
C VAL A 117 8.52 2.38 -3.00
N LEU A 118 7.99 3.20 -2.11
CA LEU A 118 8.60 3.59 -0.85
C LEU A 118 7.81 2.92 0.27
N LYS A 119 8.45 2.00 0.97
CA LYS A 119 7.88 1.29 2.12
C LYS A 119 8.47 1.83 3.42
N TRP A 120 7.61 2.15 4.37
CA TRP A 120 8.00 2.59 5.69
C TRP A 120 8.12 1.41 6.66
N LYS A 121 8.94 1.55 7.67
CA LYS A 121 9.04 0.55 8.76
C LYS A 121 7.71 0.41 9.50
N PRO A 122 7.42 -0.76 10.10
CA PRO A 122 6.15 -1.03 10.78
C PRO A 122 5.76 0.03 11.81
N TRP A 123 6.70 0.52 12.62
CA TRP A 123 6.43 1.55 13.60
C TRP A 123 6.03 2.90 12.98
N ALA A 124 6.60 3.25 11.83
CA ALA A 124 6.26 4.46 11.10
C ALA A 124 4.87 4.34 10.44
N ASN A 125 4.49 3.13 9.99
CA ASN A 125 3.13 2.84 9.51
C ASN A 125 2.10 3.01 10.64
N VAL A 126 2.41 2.63 11.88
CA VAL A 126 1.52 2.85 13.03
C VAL A 126 1.28 4.34 13.26
N LEU A 127 2.29 5.19 12.98
CA LEU A 127 2.17 6.65 13.04
C LEU A 127 1.42 7.27 11.84
N GLY A 128 0.92 6.46 10.90
CA GLY A 128 0.12 6.93 9.76
C GLY A 128 0.88 7.09 8.44
N LEU A 129 2.15 6.69 8.36
CA LEU A 129 2.93 6.73 7.14
C LEU A 129 2.64 5.48 6.29
N ASP A 130 1.66 5.57 5.39
CA ASP A 130 1.36 4.49 4.46
C ASP A 130 2.37 4.42 3.31
N SER A 131 2.58 3.20 2.77
CA SER A 131 3.45 2.97 1.62
C SER A 131 3.07 3.87 0.46
N GLN A 132 4.06 4.55 -0.10
CA GLN A 132 3.89 5.44 -1.25
C GLN A 132 4.35 4.76 -2.52
N TYR A 133 3.65 5.00 -3.61
CA TYR A 133 4.03 4.49 -4.92
C TYR A 133 3.94 5.60 -5.97
N ARG A 134 4.68 5.39 -7.03
CA ARG A 134 4.60 6.19 -8.24
C ARG A 134 4.79 5.28 -9.44
N LEU A 135 3.86 5.32 -10.37
CA LEU A 135 4.05 4.68 -11.67
C LEU A 135 5.25 5.33 -12.35
N ASP A 136 6.15 4.51 -12.88
CA ASP A 136 7.41 4.96 -13.47
C ASP A 136 7.33 4.94 -15.00
N ARG A 137 6.93 3.81 -15.58
CA ARG A 137 6.80 3.65 -17.03
C ARG A 137 5.82 2.56 -17.43
N LEU A 138 5.32 2.69 -18.65
CA LEU A 138 4.57 1.67 -19.40
C LEU A 138 5.40 1.26 -20.61
N SER A 139 5.54 -0.02 -20.84
CA SER A 139 6.30 -0.55 -22.00
C SER A 139 5.65 -1.79 -22.55
N GLY A 140 5.99 -2.12 -23.79
CA GLY A 140 5.75 -3.44 -24.36
C GLY A 140 6.85 -4.43 -23.99
N ARG A 141 6.52 -5.70 -24.13
CA ARG A 141 7.42 -6.83 -23.95
C ARG A 141 7.05 -7.92 -24.95
N TYR A 142 8.05 -8.57 -25.51
CA TYR A 142 7.85 -9.73 -26.37
C TYR A 142 8.06 -11.02 -25.59
N GLU A 143 7.34 -12.08 -25.93
CA GLU A 143 7.55 -13.41 -25.34
C GLU A 143 8.81 -14.06 -25.88
N SER A 144 9.07 -13.89 -27.21
CA SER A 144 10.29 -14.35 -27.85
C SER A 144 11.48 -13.49 -27.42
N THR A 145 12.56 -14.11 -26.93
CA THR A 145 13.82 -13.42 -26.61
C THR A 145 14.43 -12.76 -27.85
N GLN A 146 14.27 -13.38 -29.04
CA GLN A 146 14.77 -12.84 -30.29
C GLN A 146 14.05 -11.53 -30.66
N ASP A 147 12.73 -11.50 -30.52
CA ASP A 147 11.92 -10.30 -30.78
C ASP A 147 12.20 -9.23 -29.73
N GLU A 148 12.34 -9.62 -28.45
CA GLU A 148 12.69 -8.68 -27.37
C GLU A 148 14.03 -7.96 -27.63
N LEU A 149 14.98 -8.60 -28.34
CA LEU A 149 16.26 -7.99 -28.66
C LEU A 149 16.24 -7.16 -29.96
N ASN A 150 15.42 -7.52 -30.96
CA ASN A 150 15.53 -6.98 -32.32
C ASN A 150 14.29 -6.22 -32.81
N ALA A 151 13.10 -6.50 -32.24
CA ALA A 151 11.86 -5.87 -32.69
C ALA A 151 11.66 -4.43 -32.12
N PRO A 152 10.77 -3.63 -32.70
CA PRO A 152 10.49 -2.27 -32.22
C PRO A 152 10.06 -2.25 -30.76
N ARG A 153 10.61 -1.31 -29.99
CA ARG A 153 10.29 -1.16 -28.57
C ARG A 153 9.42 0.07 -28.32
N SER A 154 8.48 -0.08 -27.40
CA SER A 154 7.64 1.00 -26.89
C SER A 154 7.91 1.21 -25.43
N VAL A 155 8.30 2.43 -25.04
CA VAL A 155 8.53 2.80 -23.63
C VAL A 155 7.99 4.21 -23.40
N TYR A 156 7.09 4.37 -22.45
CA TYR A 156 6.45 5.64 -22.11
C TYR A 156 6.64 5.97 -20.63
N PRO A 157 7.17 7.15 -20.28
CA PRO A 157 7.23 7.58 -18.89
C PRO A 157 5.83 7.87 -18.36
N LEU A 158 5.54 7.40 -17.14
CA LEU A 158 4.29 7.65 -16.41
C LEU A 158 4.51 8.56 -15.20
N GLY A 159 5.77 8.79 -14.84
CA GLY A 159 6.14 9.65 -13.73
C GLY A 159 5.90 11.14 -14.01
N PRO A 160 5.92 12.00 -12.99
CA PRO A 160 5.81 13.44 -13.16
C PRO A 160 6.98 13.97 -13.99
N GLU A 161 6.74 15.10 -14.65
CA GLU A 161 7.74 15.87 -15.37
C GLU A 161 8.94 16.22 -14.49
N PRO A 162 10.15 16.37 -15.06
CA PRO A 162 11.33 16.80 -14.33
C PRO A 162 11.09 18.15 -13.62
N GLY A 163 11.30 18.18 -12.30
CA GLY A 163 11.12 19.41 -11.48
C GLY A 163 10.12 19.26 -10.33
N ASN A 164 9.26 18.24 -10.33
CA ASN A 164 8.39 17.95 -9.19
C ASN A 164 9.14 17.24 -8.05
N VAL A 165 8.66 17.47 -6.82
CA VAL A 165 9.25 16.84 -5.62
C VAL A 165 9.14 15.32 -5.71
N ASP A 166 10.29 14.66 -5.78
CA ASP A 166 10.38 13.22 -5.80
C ASP A 166 10.67 12.69 -4.39
N MET A 167 9.60 12.28 -3.69
CA MET A 167 9.70 11.71 -2.34
C MET A 167 10.60 10.48 -2.28
N TRP A 168 10.62 9.65 -3.33
CA TRP A 168 11.50 8.50 -3.44
C TRP A 168 12.98 8.92 -3.51
N ALA A 169 13.28 9.93 -4.33
CA ALA A 169 14.63 10.48 -4.43
C ALA A 169 15.05 11.19 -3.13
N MET A 170 14.11 11.89 -2.48
CA MET A 170 14.35 12.50 -1.16
C MET A 170 14.61 11.46 -0.08
N ALA A 171 13.79 10.39 -0.01
CA ALA A 171 13.98 9.32 0.95
C ALA A 171 15.34 8.62 0.77
N ARG A 172 15.78 8.45 -0.47
CA ARG A 172 17.10 7.86 -0.79
C ARG A 172 18.28 8.73 -0.38
N LYS A 173 18.13 10.06 -0.46
CA LYS A 173 19.21 11.03 -0.15
C LYS A 173 19.19 11.51 1.30
N SER A 174 18.08 11.44 2.00
CA SER A 174 17.91 12.02 3.32
C SER A 174 18.34 11.08 4.44
N LYS A 175 19.43 11.44 5.13
CA LYS A 175 19.87 10.73 6.35
C LYS A 175 18.83 10.77 7.48
N ARG A 176 17.91 11.76 7.49
CA ARG A 176 16.86 11.89 8.52
C ARG A 176 15.69 10.95 8.29
N LEU A 177 15.38 10.65 7.03
CA LEU A 177 14.29 9.73 6.67
C LEU A 177 14.74 8.26 6.65
N ALA A 178 16.04 8.00 6.46
CA ALA A 178 16.60 6.65 6.40
C ALA A 178 16.18 5.73 7.57
N PRO A 179 16.12 6.19 8.85
CA PRO A 179 15.67 5.34 9.95
C PRO A 179 14.20 4.91 9.88
N MET A 180 13.37 5.68 9.15
CA MET A 180 11.92 5.44 8.99
C MET A 180 11.59 4.57 7.78
N VAL A 181 12.49 4.52 6.79
CA VAL A 181 12.32 3.76 5.56
C VAL A 181 12.72 2.30 5.80
N ASP A 182 11.83 1.38 5.39
CA ASP A 182 12.11 -0.04 5.38
C ASP A 182 12.81 -0.43 4.08
N SER A 183 12.20 -0.07 2.94
CA SER A 183 12.75 -0.40 1.64
C SER A 183 12.32 0.61 0.56
N LEU A 184 13.20 0.76 -0.43
CA LEU A 184 12.97 1.48 -1.67
C LEU A 184 13.18 0.48 -2.80
N TYR A 185 12.13 0.14 -3.54
CA TYR A 185 12.26 -0.85 -4.62
C TYR A 185 11.42 -0.47 -5.84
N GLY A 186 11.78 -1.04 -6.98
CA GLY A 186 10.96 -1.04 -8.18
C GLY A 186 10.19 -2.35 -8.28
N GLY A 187 8.93 -2.27 -8.67
CA GLY A 187 8.09 -3.42 -8.97
C GLY A 187 7.43 -3.26 -10.32
N GLY A 188 7.15 -4.37 -11.00
CA GLY A 188 6.46 -4.35 -12.28
C GLY A 188 5.44 -5.49 -12.36
N ALA A 189 4.36 -5.24 -13.11
CA ALA A 189 3.40 -6.24 -13.52
C ALA A 189 3.34 -6.26 -15.05
N PHE A 190 3.13 -7.42 -15.63
CA PHE A 190 2.94 -7.58 -17.07
C PHE A 190 1.86 -8.63 -17.34
N MET A 191 1.10 -8.44 -18.41
CA MET A 191 0.04 -9.36 -18.84
C MET A 191 -0.02 -9.40 -20.36
N PRO A 192 -0.51 -10.51 -20.95
CA PRO A 192 -0.70 -10.62 -22.40
C PRO A 192 -1.64 -9.53 -22.92
N MET A 193 -1.41 -9.10 -24.15
CA MET A 193 -2.31 -8.19 -24.86
C MET A 193 -3.21 -8.96 -25.80
N ALA A 194 -4.52 -8.66 -25.76
CA ALA A 194 -5.48 -9.16 -26.72
C ALA A 194 -6.48 -8.06 -27.06
N ASN A 195 -7.21 -8.22 -28.15
CA ASN A 195 -8.20 -7.24 -28.55
C ASN A 195 -9.36 -7.17 -27.55
N GLY A 196 -9.59 -6.01 -26.96
CA GLY A 196 -10.61 -5.79 -25.94
C GLY A 196 -10.27 -6.33 -24.54
N ALA A 197 -9.04 -6.80 -24.32
CA ALA A 197 -8.65 -7.29 -22.98
C ALA A 197 -8.53 -6.13 -21.99
N LYS A 198 -9.05 -6.35 -20.76
CA LYS A 198 -9.08 -5.35 -19.69
C LYS A 198 -8.51 -5.93 -18.40
N TYR A 199 -7.62 -5.16 -17.78
CA TYR A 199 -6.88 -5.53 -16.57
C TYR A 199 -6.96 -4.43 -15.54
N GLU A 200 -7.04 -4.82 -14.27
CA GLU A 200 -6.82 -3.93 -13.14
C GLU A 200 -5.44 -4.18 -12.54
N VAL A 201 -4.70 -3.09 -12.34
CA VAL A 201 -3.40 -3.11 -11.68
C VAL A 201 -3.56 -2.64 -10.25
N TRP A 202 -3.10 -3.46 -9.32
CA TRP A 202 -3.19 -3.24 -7.88
C TRP A 202 -1.81 -3.14 -7.28
N LEU A 203 -1.66 -2.24 -6.32
CA LEU A 203 -0.50 -2.20 -5.45
C LEU A 203 -0.78 -3.05 -4.22
N THR A 204 0.08 -4.03 -4.00
CA THR A 204 0.14 -4.84 -2.79
C THR A 204 1.36 -4.46 -1.97
N GLN A 205 1.57 -5.09 -0.82
CA GLN A 205 2.78 -4.92 -0.02
C GLN A 205 4.06 -5.39 -0.71
N ASN A 206 3.94 -6.35 -1.64
CA ASN A 206 5.09 -6.97 -2.30
C ASN A 206 5.38 -6.36 -3.68
N GLY A 207 4.52 -5.48 -4.18
CA GLY A 207 4.67 -4.83 -5.48
C GLY A 207 3.36 -4.71 -6.26
N LEU A 208 3.49 -4.51 -7.55
CA LEU A 208 2.35 -4.47 -8.46
C LEU A 208 1.89 -5.88 -8.83
N ILE A 209 0.59 -6.07 -8.86
CA ILE A 209 -0.07 -7.23 -9.46
C ILE A 209 -1.09 -6.75 -10.48
N ALA A 210 -1.35 -7.57 -11.50
CA ALA A 210 -2.39 -7.32 -12.49
C ALA A 210 -3.40 -8.46 -12.47
N ARG A 211 -4.69 -8.10 -12.58
CA ARG A 211 -5.80 -9.06 -12.59
C ARG A 211 -6.65 -8.85 -13.84
N PRO A 212 -6.97 -9.91 -14.60
CA PRO A 212 -7.92 -9.82 -15.71
C PRO A 212 -9.32 -9.52 -15.17
N THR A 213 -10.08 -8.63 -15.85
CA THR A 213 -11.42 -8.22 -15.42
C THR A 213 -12.50 -8.55 -16.41
N ASN A 214 -12.14 -9.10 -17.59
CA ASN A 214 -13.12 -9.51 -18.60
C ASN A 214 -12.69 -10.81 -19.31
N PRO A 215 -13.61 -11.48 -20.03
CA PRO A 215 -13.32 -12.76 -20.70
C PRO A 215 -12.12 -12.69 -21.65
N ALA A 216 -12.00 -11.63 -22.45
CA ALA A 216 -10.88 -11.48 -23.39
C ALA A 216 -9.51 -11.46 -22.69
N ALA A 217 -9.43 -10.84 -21.50
CA ALA A 217 -8.21 -10.83 -20.70
C ALA A 217 -7.93 -12.19 -20.04
N MET A 218 -8.98 -12.90 -19.62
CA MET A 218 -8.85 -14.23 -19.03
C MET A 218 -8.38 -15.25 -20.06
N GLU A 219 -8.94 -15.21 -21.27
CA GLU A 219 -8.52 -16.06 -22.40
C GLU A 219 -7.08 -15.77 -22.81
N ALA A 220 -6.68 -14.49 -22.90
CA ALA A 220 -5.32 -14.09 -23.24
C ALA A 220 -4.29 -14.59 -22.20
N GLY A 221 -4.66 -14.63 -20.91
CA GLY A 221 -3.81 -15.13 -19.83
C GLY A 221 -3.65 -16.66 -19.83
N GLY A 222 -4.44 -17.38 -20.62
CA GLY A 222 -4.50 -18.83 -20.62
C GLY A 222 -5.23 -19.42 -19.40
N ALA A 223 -5.68 -20.68 -19.49
CA ALA A 223 -6.48 -21.37 -18.47
C ALA A 223 -5.75 -21.71 -17.15
N GLY A 224 -4.64 -21.05 -16.86
CA GLY A 224 -3.77 -21.33 -15.70
C GLY A 224 -3.86 -20.34 -14.51
N TRP A 225 -4.77 -19.40 -14.54
CA TRP A 225 -4.92 -18.37 -13.50
C TRP A 225 -6.23 -18.52 -12.69
N ASN A 226 -6.66 -19.76 -12.43
CA ASN A 226 -7.76 -20.09 -11.52
C ASN A 226 -7.24 -20.32 -10.11
#